data_7a278b4c9b5c7f2c2db57ab179a770de
#
_entry.id   7a278b4c9b5c7f2c2db57ab179a770de
#
_cell.length_a   1.000
_cell.length_b   1.000
_cell.length_c   1.000
_cell.angle_alpha   90.00
_cell.angle_beta   90.00
_cell.angle_gamma   90.00
#
_symmetry.space_group_name_H-M   'P 1'
#
loop_
_entity.id
_entity.type
_entity.pdbx_description
1 polymer ?
#
loop_
_entity_poly.entity_id
_entity_poly.type
_entity_poly.pdbx_seq_one_letter_code
_entity_poly.pdbx_strand_id
1 'polypeptide(L)'
;MVGLPVKDMYGAPMGKVLGASTDIDGSIQTVGINCGSEGLKQIPYEQFVVKPEVVIFIPKWRLDSQHLLKEKELTVRRLTALMEIVSDNDTMRSDAELIHEKNRTKLLTLQKTEEDINSELDERITEINSQLKAVKVLLFDSKIQYKSNEISQETFEQVQKETDEMLQHMKHEKDEIAKIKLRLANLSIEDVLTTEPAFHLIQDSAASYL
;
A
#
# COMPACT_ATOMS: atom_id res chain seq x y z
N MET A 1 9.84 21.21 -12.31
CA MET A 1 9.29 20.66 -11.07
C MET A 1 9.33 21.66 -9.91
N VAL A 2 10.45 22.43 -9.75
CA VAL A 2 10.57 23.44 -8.66
C VAL A 2 9.44 24.46 -8.72
N GLY A 3 8.87 24.82 -7.55
CA GLY A 3 7.76 25.75 -7.41
C GLY A 3 6.37 25.16 -7.63
N LEU A 4 6.25 23.94 -8.16
CA LEU A 4 4.96 23.29 -8.33
C LEU A 4 4.29 22.98 -6.97
N PRO A 5 2.96 23.10 -6.88
CA PRO A 5 2.21 22.67 -5.72
C PRO A 5 2.29 21.14 -5.58
N VAL A 6 2.42 20.70 -4.34
CA VAL A 6 2.36 19.27 -3.99
C VAL A 6 1.02 19.00 -3.34
N LYS A 7 0.34 17.99 -3.85
CA LYS A 7 -0.91 17.47 -3.28
C LYS A 7 -0.71 15.99 -2.95
N ASP A 8 -1.42 15.52 -1.95
CA ASP A 8 -1.51 14.07 -1.75
C ASP A 8 -2.37 13.41 -2.85
N MET A 9 -2.40 12.10 -2.84
CA MET A 9 -3.16 11.32 -3.84
C MET A 9 -4.68 11.55 -3.78
N TYR A 10 -5.19 12.16 -2.72
CA TYR A 10 -6.60 12.49 -2.55
C TYR A 10 -6.91 13.98 -2.85
N GLY A 11 -5.88 14.76 -3.19
CA GLY A 11 -6.01 16.16 -3.61
C GLY A 11 -5.76 17.18 -2.50
N ALA A 12 -5.50 16.75 -1.26
CA ALA A 12 -5.18 17.68 -0.18
C ALA A 12 -3.82 18.36 -0.40
N PRO A 13 -3.71 19.68 -0.16
CA PRO A 13 -2.46 20.39 -0.35
C PRO A 13 -1.46 20.01 0.75
N MET A 14 -0.22 19.69 0.34
CA MET A 14 0.88 19.39 1.24
C MET A 14 1.92 20.49 1.29
N GLY A 15 2.08 21.28 0.22
CA GLY A 15 3.10 22.32 0.14
C GLY A 15 3.54 22.61 -1.28
N LYS A 16 4.81 23.05 -1.43
CA LYS A 16 5.41 23.33 -2.73
C LYS A 16 6.81 22.71 -2.83
N VAL A 17 7.16 22.27 -4.02
CA VAL A 17 8.51 21.75 -4.30
C VAL A 17 9.53 22.89 -4.21
N LEU A 18 10.55 22.72 -3.35
CA LEU A 18 11.69 23.62 -3.26
C LEU A 18 12.83 23.23 -4.19
N GLY A 19 13.07 21.93 -4.34
CA GLY A 19 14.17 21.41 -5.13
C GLY A 19 14.20 19.88 -5.10
N ALA A 20 15.22 19.33 -5.75
CA ALA A 20 15.47 17.89 -5.75
C ALA A 20 16.96 17.63 -5.50
N SER A 21 17.25 16.56 -4.77
CA SER A 21 18.61 16.02 -4.63
C SER A 21 18.81 14.95 -5.70
N THR A 22 19.93 15.03 -6.39
CA THR A 22 20.31 14.08 -7.44
C THR A 22 21.56 13.32 -7.05
N ASP A 23 21.67 12.09 -7.53
CA ASP A 23 22.90 11.32 -7.47
C ASP A 23 23.90 11.78 -8.57
N ILE A 24 25.12 11.23 -8.54
CA ILE A 24 26.21 11.54 -9.49
C ILE A 24 25.81 11.20 -10.95
N ASP A 25 24.95 10.19 -11.12
CA ASP A 25 24.42 9.77 -12.43
C ASP A 25 23.29 10.68 -12.95
N GLY A 26 22.88 11.70 -12.17
CA GLY A 26 21.80 12.62 -12.49
C GLY A 26 20.39 12.10 -12.12
N SER A 27 20.27 10.91 -11.54
CA SER A 27 18.99 10.40 -11.05
C SER A 27 18.52 11.18 -9.84
N ILE A 28 17.22 11.52 -9.81
CA ILE A 28 16.61 12.20 -8.66
C ILE A 28 16.40 11.19 -7.54
N GLN A 29 16.99 11.47 -6.37
CA GLN A 29 16.87 10.62 -5.18
C GLN A 29 15.74 11.10 -4.26
N THR A 30 15.73 12.39 -3.93
CA THR A 30 14.72 12.97 -3.03
C THR A 30 14.21 14.29 -3.56
N VAL A 31 13.01 14.65 -3.13
CA VAL A 31 12.39 15.94 -3.39
C VAL A 31 12.17 16.68 -2.08
N GLY A 32 12.66 17.90 -2.01
CA GLY A 32 12.43 18.80 -0.90
C GLY A 32 11.13 19.57 -1.07
N ILE A 33 10.25 19.50 -0.07
CA ILE A 33 8.94 20.16 -0.06
C ILE A 33 8.90 21.15 1.10
N ASN A 34 8.45 22.36 0.82
CA ASN A 34 8.07 23.32 1.85
C ASN A 34 6.62 23.08 2.28
N CYS A 35 6.44 22.55 3.48
CA CYS A 35 5.13 22.27 4.08
C CYS A 35 4.64 23.43 4.99
N GLY A 36 5.08 24.67 4.76
CA GLY A 36 4.69 25.81 5.56
C GLY A 36 5.22 25.74 6.99
N SER A 37 4.34 25.74 7.98
CA SER A 37 4.71 25.67 9.40
C SER A 37 5.43 24.38 9.82
N GLU A 38 5.25 23.28 9.08
CA GLU A 38 5.95 22.02 9.32
C GLU A 38 7.38 22.01 8.76
N GLY A 39 7.77 23.05 8.04
CA GLY A 39 9.12 23.23 7.51
C GLY A 39 9.42 22.40 6.27
N LEU A 40 10.70 22.08 6.07
CA LEU A 40 11.20 21.29 4.95
C LEU A 40 11.05 19.81 5.22
N LYS A 41 10.36 19.11 4.30
CA LYS A 41 10.35 17.64 4.25
C LYS A 41 11.13 17.16 3.03
N GLN A 42 12.02 16.19 3.22
CA GLN A 42 12.71 15.47 2.13
C GLN A 42 12.07 14.10 1.97
N ILE A 43 11.54 13.82 0.81
CA ILE A 43 10.78 12.59 0.52
C ILE A 43 11.40 11.92 -0.70
N PRO A 44 11.55 10.57 -0.72
CA PRO A 44 12.04 9.83 -1.88
C PRO A 44 11.26 10.16 -3.16
N TYR A 45 11.97 10.30 -4.28
CA TYR A 45 11.36 10.68 -5.56
C TYR A 45 10.33 9.66 -6.06
N GLU A 46 10.52 8.39 -5.74
CA GLU A 46 9.60 7.30 -6.09
C GLU A 46 8.18 7.48 -5.53
N GLN A 47 8.05 8.28 -4.47
CA GLN A 47 6.75 8.62 -3.86
C GLN A 47 6.04 9.78 -4.58
N PHE A 48 6.52 10.20 -5.74
CA PHE A 48 5.92 11.31 -6.48
C PHE A 48 5.53 10.92 -7.89
N VAL A 49 4.37 11.42 -8.30
CA VAL A 49 3.96 11.47 -9.70
C VAL A 49 3.97 12.93 -10.15
N VAL A 50 4.90 13.25 -11.05
CA VAL A 50 5.05 14.61 -11.55
C VAL A 50 4.11 14.81 -12.74
N LYS A 51 3.20 15.78 -12.61
CA LYS A 51 2.33 16.26 -13.70
C LYS A 51 2.73 17.70 -14.07
N PRO A 52 2.28 18.23 -15.23
CA PRO A 52 2.70 19.56 -15.68
C PRO A 52 2.46 20.68 -14.68
N GLU A 53 1.36 20.63 -13.92
CA GLU A 53 0.92 21.71 -13.02
C GLU A 53 0.94 21.34 -11.54
N VAL A 54 1.18 20.07 -11.20
CA VAL A 54 1.10 19.57 -9.82
C VAL A 54 1.97 18.35 -9.63
N VAL A 55 2.54 18.22 -8.45
CA VAL A 55 3.23 17.01 -8.01
C VAL A 55 2.32 16.27 -7.05
N ILE A 56 2.05 14.99 -7.31
CA ILE A 56 1.19 14.15 -6.48
C ILE A 56 2.08 13.26 -5.61
N PHE A 57 1.89 13.35 -4.30
CA PHE A 57 2.53 12.49 -3.32
C PHE A 57 1.75 11.19 -3.16
N ILE A 58 2.47 10.06 -3.17
CA ILE A 58 1.94 8.73 -2.92
C ILE A 58 2.59 8.20 -1.63
N PRO A 59 1.82 7.86 -0.59
CA PRO A 59 2.36 7.31 0.64
C PRO A 59 3.15 6.02 0.41
N LYS A 60 4.21 5.83 1.18
CA LYS A 60 5.08 4.65 1.07
C LYS A 60 4.30 3.35 1.23
N TRP A 61 3.43 3.25 2.24
CA TRP A 61 2.60 2.06 2.47
C TRP A 61 1.81 1.62 1.23
N ARG A 62 1.37 2.57 0.40
CA ARG A 62 0.65 2.26 -0.84
C ARG A 62 1.56 1.67 -1.91
N LEU A 63 2.76 2.23 -2.08
CA LEU A 63 3.74 1.71 -3.04
C LEU A 63 4.19 0.30 -2.65
N ASP A 64 4.55 0.12 -1.39
CA ASP A 64 5.01 -1.16 -0.85
C ASP A 64 3.92 -2.23 -0.96
N SER A 65 2.67 -1.88 -0.63
CA SER A 65 1.52 -2.78 -0.80
C SER A 65 1.29 -3.17 -2.27
N GLN A 66 1.43 -2.23 -3.21
CA GLN A 66 1.28 -2.51 -4.64
C GLN A 66 2.41 -3.39 -5.18
N HIS A 67 3.65 -3.17 -4.72
CA HIS A 67 4.79 -4.02 -5.06
C HIS A 67 4.58 -5.43 -4.54
N LEU A 68 4.23 -5.58 -3.26
CA LEU A 68 3.96 -6.87 -2.65
C LEU A 68 2.87 -7.64 -3.40
N LEU A 69 1.74 -6.98 -3.70
CA LEU A 69 0.64 -7.60 -4.45
C LEU A 69 1.11 -8.12 -5.82
N LYS A 70 1.85 -7.31 -6.58
CA LYS A 70 2.38 -7.71 -7.89
C LYS A 70 3.34 -8.90 -7.79
N GLU A 71 4.24 -8.89 -6.81
CA GLU A 71 5.20 -9.98 -6.61
C GLU A 71 4.51 -11.26 -6.18
N LYS A 72 3.54 -11.20 -5.25
CA LYS A 72 2.72 -12.35 -4.84
C LYS A 72 1.95 -12.92 -6.03
N GLU A 73 1.19 -12.10 -6.75
CA GLU A 73 0.42 -12.51 -7.92
C GLU A 73 1.30 -13.18 -9.00
N LEU A 74 2.50 -12.65 -9.24
CA LEU A 74 3.44 -13.22 -10.19
C LEU A 74 3.99 -14.56 -9.71
N THR A 75 4.35 -14.66 -8.42
CA THR A 75 4.94 -15.86 -7.86
C THR A 75 3.92 -17.01 -7.82
N VAL A 76 2.67 -16.72 -7.43
CA VAL A 76 1.56 -17.67 -7.47
C VAL A 76 1.32 -18.18 -8.91
N ARG A 77 1.21 -17.27 -9.89
CA ARG A 77 1.04 -17.66 -11.30
C ARG A 77 2.18 -18.54 -11.82
N ARG A 78 3.42 -18.28 -11.41
CA ARG A 78 4.58 -19.11 -11.79
C ARG A 78 4.50 -20.49 -11.18
N LEU A 79 4.08 -20.62 -9.93
CA LEU A 79 3.90 -21.91 -9.29
C LEU A 79 2.76 -22.71 -9.93
N THR A 80 1.63 -22.07 -10.22
CA THR A 80 0.52 -22.72 -10.93
C THR A 80 0.94 -23.22 -12.30
N ALA A 81 1.60 -22.37 -13.10
CA ALA A 81 2.10 -22.77 -14.42
C ALA A 81 3.15 -23.90 -14.33
N LEU A 82 4.00 -23.89 -13.31
CA LEU A 82 4.97 -24.97 -13.08
C LEU A 82 4.27 -26.29 -12.80
N MET A 83 3.23 -26.31 -11.98
CA MET A 83 2.45 -27.51 -11.68
C MET A 83 1.74 -28.04 -12.93
N GLU A 84 1.18 -27.18 -13.78
CA GLU A 84 0.58 -27.58 -15.06
C GLU A 84 1.61 -28.21 -16.00
N ILE A 85 2.81 -27.63 -16.15
CA ILE A 85 3.86 -28.16 -17.02
C ILE A 85 4.35 -29.53 -16.54
N VAL A 86 4.49 -29.72 -15.22
CA VAL A 86 4.97 -30.97 -14.64
C VAL A 86 3.94 -32.08 -14.74
N SER A 87 2.63 -31.74 -14.67
CA SER A 87 1.57 -32.73 -14.88
C SER A 87 1.59 -33.34 -16.29
N ASP A 88 2.04 -32.55 -17.26
CA ASP A 88 2.07 -32.98 -18.68
C ASP A 88 3.39 -33.62 -19.13
N ASN A 89 4.49 -33.47 -18.37
CA ASN A 89 5.83 -33.90 -18.75
C ASN A 89 6.68 -34.40 -17.58
N ASP A 90 6.84 -35.71 -17.48
CA ASP A 90 7.61 -36.38 -16.40
C ASP A 90 9.15 -36.19 -16.53
N THR A 91 9.65 -35.82 -17.71
CA THR A 91 11.10 -35.74 -18.00
C THR A 91 11.80 -34.51 -17.43
N MET A 92 11.06 -33.47 -17.01
CA MET A 92 11.61 -32.19 -16.47
C MET A 92 11.51 -32.08 -14.94
N ARG A 93 11.28 -33.21 -14.26
CA ARG A 93 10.94 -33.24 -12.84
C ARG A 93 11.99 -32.62 -11.92
N SER A 94 13.27 -32.96 -12.13
CA SER A 94 14.37 -32.43 -11.31
C SER A 94 14.56 -30.91 -11.44
N ASP A 95 14.39 -30.36 -12.65
CA ASP A 95 14.49 -28.92 -12.90
C ASP A 95 13.27 -28.20 -12.33
N ALA A 96 12.11 -28.83 -12.38
CA ALA A 96 10.88 -28.31 -11.79
C ALA A 96 10.94 -28.22 -10.27
N GLU A 97 11.54 -29.19 -9.59
CA GLU A 97 11.75 -29.16 -8.14
C GLU A 97 12.62 -27.97 -7.71
N LEU A 98 13.67 -27.68 -8.43
CA LEU A 98 14.55 -26.53 -8.16
C LEU A 98 13.79 -25.20 -8.33
N ILE A 99 13.01 -25.06 -9.40
CA ILE A 99 12.21 -23.86 -9.66
C ILE A 99 11.08 -23.72 -8.63
N HIS A 100 10.45 -24.83 -8.23
CA HIS A 100 9.42 -24.86 -7.20
C HIS A 100 9.97 -24.35 -5.86
N GLU A 101 11.10 -24.90 -5.40
CA GLU A 101 11.72 -24.50 -4.14
C GLU A 101 12.14 -23.01 -4.13
N LYS A 102 12.67 -22.52 -5.25
CA LYS A 102 12.99 -21.11 -5.42
C LYS A 102 11.76 -20.21 -5.28
N ASN A 103 10.65 -20.56 -5.91
CA ASN A 103 9.41 -19.77 -5.81
C ASN A 103 8.76 -19.90 -4.43
N ARG A 104 8.83 -21.08 -3.80
CA ARG A 104 8.39 -21.31 -2.42
C ARG A 104 9.15 -20.42 -1.44
N THR A 105 10.49 -20.40 -1.53
CA THR A 105 11.34 -19.52 -0.71
C THR A 105 10.98 -18.04 -0.91
N LYS A 106 10.72 -17.64 -2.17
CA LYS A 106 10.27 -16.27 -2.46
C LYS A 106 8.93 -15.97 -1.78
N LEU A 107 7.96 -16.88 -1.82
CA LEU A 107 6.66 -16.71 -1.15
C LEU A 107 6.81 -16.54 0.37
N LEU A 108 7.66 -17.35 1.02
CA LEU A 108 7.92 -17.21 2.47
C LEU A 108 8.52 -15.83 2.80
N THR A 109 9.40 -15.32 1.94
CA THR A 109 9.95 -13.96 2.10
C THR A 109 8.86 -12.89 1.94
N LEU A 110 7.97 -13.05 0.96
CA LEU A 110 6.85 -12.13 0.72
C LEU A 110 5.83 -12.16 1.87
N GLN A 111 5.63 -13.31 2.52
CA GLN A 111 4.78 -13.43 3.69
C GLN A 111 5.28 -12.58 4.85
N LYS A 112 6.59 -12.61 5.12
CA LYS A 112 7.19 -11.74 6.14
C LYS A 112 7.01 -10.26 5.80
N THR A 113 7.24 -9.88 4.55
CA THR A 113 7.01 -8.51 4.08
C THR A 113 5.55 -8.10 4.22
N GLU A 114 4.62 -9.03 4.03
CA GLU A 114 3.18 -8.80 4.23
C GLU A 114 2.82 -8.52 5.69
N GLU A 115 3.44 -9.23 6.63
CA GLU A 115 3.26 -9.00 8.07
C GLU A 115 3.72 -7.58 8.45
N ASP A 116 4.89 -7.16 7.95
CA ASP A 116 5.43 -5.81 8.19
C ASP A 116 4.50 -4.72 7.60
N ILE A 117 4.04 -4.89 6.36
CA ILE A 117 3.11 -3.96 5.70
C ILE A 117 1.75 -3.94 6.41
N ASN A 118 1.22 -5.09 6.83
CA ASN A 118 -0.04 -5.14 7.58
C ASN A 118 0.05 -4.38 8.90
N SER A 119 1.19 -4.48 9.62
CA SER A 119 1.44 -3.71 10.83
C SER A 119 1.44 -2.20 10.55
N GLU A 120 2.14 -1.75 9.50
CA GLU A 120 2.15 -0.33 9.08
C GLU A 120 0.74 0.17 8.71
N LEU A 121 -0.05 -0.64 8.01
CA LEU A 121 -1.42 -0.32 7.65
C LEU A 121 -2.35 -0.22 8.89
N ASP A 122 -2.16 -1.08 9.90
CA ASP A 122 -2.93 -1.05 11.14
C ASP A 122 -2.59 0.18 12.00
N GLU A 123 -1.32 0.56 12.07
CA GLU A 123 -0.89 1.80 12.69
C GLU A 123 -1.55 3.00 11.99
N ARG A 124 -1.54 3.02 10.66
CA ARG A 124 -2.17 4.10 9.89
C ARG A 124 -3.69 4.17 10.10
N ILE A 125 -4.38 3.05 10.16
CA ILE A 125 -5.82 3.00 10.50
C ILE A 125 -6.08 3.57 11.90
N THR A 126 -5.20 3.29 12.85
CA THR A 126 -5.30 3.79 14.22
C THR A 126 -5.15 5.32 14.26
N GLU A 127 -4.18 5.87 13.52
CA GLU A 127 -4.02 7.31 13.36
C GLU A 127 -5.25 7.95 12.72
N ILE A 128 -5.75 7.40 11.62
CA ILE A 128 -6.95 7.90 10.94
C ILE A 128 -8.16 7.90 11.88
N ASN A 129 -8.36 6.83 12.66
CA ASN A 129 -9.46 6.75 13.60
C ASN A 129 -9.34 7.82 14.71
N SER A 130 -8.13 8.11 15.18
CA SER A 130 -7.88 9.18 16.14
C SER A 130 -8.21 10.56 15.56
N GLN A 131 -7.75 10.83 14.33
CA GLN A 131 -8.05 12.08 13.62
C GLN A 131 -9.54 12.24 13.34
N LEU A 132 -10.22 11.17 12.90
CA LEU A 132 -11.68 11.15 12.69
C LEU A 132 -12.43 11.52 13.98
N LYS A 133 -11.99 11.01 15.13
CA LYS A 133 -12.59 11.36 16.43
C LYS A 133 -12.38 12.82 16.75
N ALA A 134 -11.17 13.33 16.57
CA ALA A 134 -10.85 14.74 16.86
C ALA A 134 -11.68 15.70 15.98
N VAL A 135 -11.79 15.44 14.68
CA VAL A 135 -12.59 16.27 13.76
C VAL A 135 -14.08 16.24 14.12
N LYS A 136 -14.61 15.07 14.49
CA LYS A 136 -16.02 14.96 14.94
C LYS A 136 -16.29 15.73 16.22
N VAL A 137 -15.35 15.72 17.17
CA VAL A 137 -15.45 16.53 18.41
C VAL A 137 -15.42 18.01 18.10
N LEU A 138 -14.51 18.45 17.22
CA LEU A 138 -14.44 19.84 16.77
C LEU A 138 -15.76 20.32 16.13
N LEU A 139 -16.29 19.52 15.21
CA LEU A 139 -17.57 19.84 14.55
C LEU A 139 -18.73 19.91 15.55
N PHE A 140 -18.74 19.00 16.52
CA PHE A 140 -19.76 19.01 17.57
C PHE A 140 -19.66 20.26 18.47
N ASP A 141 -18.45 20.63 18.88
CA ASP A 141 -18.19 21.82 19.66
C ASP A 141 -18.60 23.09 18.90
N SER A 142 -18.21 23.21 17.64
CA SER A 142 -18.64 24.32 16.76
C SER A 142 -20.16 24.41 16.62
N LYS A 143 -20.88 23.26 16.65
CA LYS A 143 -22.34 23.24 16.64
C LYS A 143 -22.92 23.77 17.95
N ILE A 144 -22.29 23.50 19.10
CA ILE A 144 -22.67 24.06 20.40
C ILE A 144 -22.47 25.58 20.36
N GLN A 145 -21.29 26.06 19.95
CA GLN A 145 -20.97 27.49 19.86
C GLN A 145 -21.95 28.25 18.94
N TYR A 146 -22.34 27.65 17.82
CA TYR A 146 -23.36 28.23 16.95
C TYR A 146 -24.73 28.31 17.64
N LYS A 147 -25.13 27.26 18.36
CA LYS A 147 -26.42 27.24 19.07
C LYS A 147 -26.47 28.16 20.29
N SER A 148 -25.33 28.44 20.91
CA SER A 148 -25.17 29.42 21.99
C SER A 148 -24.97 30.87 21.51
N ASN A 149 -24.99 31.11 20.18
CA ASN A 149 -24.74 32.37 19.51
C ASN A 149 -23.32 32.96 19.77
N GLU A 150 -22.34 32.09 20.01
CA GLU A 150 -20.94 32.49 20.16
C GLU A 150 -20.25 32.70 18.80
N ILE A 151 -20.68 31.96 17.77
CA ILE A 151 -20.20 32.12 16.39
C ILE A 151 -21.36 32.37 15.42
N SER A 152 -21.05 33.05 14.31
CA SER A 152 -22.02 33.29 13.24
C SER A 152 -22.37 32.03 12.46
N GLN A 153 -23.52 32.07 11.77
CA GLN A 153 -23.90 31.00 10.84
C GLN A 153 -22.86 30.78 9.75
N GLU A 154 -22.32 31.86 9.18
CA GLU A 154 -21.29 31.79 8.14
C GLU A 154 -20.03 31.06 8.64
N THR A 155 -19.58 31.37 9.86
CA THR A 155 -18.44 30.71 10.49
C THR A 155 -18.72 29.20 10.69
N PHE A 156 -19.91 28.87 11.18
CA PHE A 156 -20.28 27.46 11.37
C PHE A 156 -20.34 26.68 10.03
N GLU A 157 -20.93 27.26 8.98
CA GLU A 157 -21.00 26.66 7.65
C GLU A 157 -19.60 26.43 7.05
N GLN A 158 -18.68 27.37 7.28
CA GLN A 158 -17.29 27.20 6.85
C GLN A 158 -16.61 26.05 7.58
N VAL A 159 -16.73 25.99 8.91
CA VAL A 159 -16.17 24.88 9.74
C VAL A 159 -16.77 23.55 9.28
N GLN A 160 -18.08 23.50 9.05
CA GLN A 160 -18.74 22.29 8.56
C GLN A 160 -18.19 21.83 7.22
N LYS A 161 -18.05 22.73 6.26
CA LYS A 161 -17.52 22.42 4.93
C LYS A 161 -16.10 21.84 5.01
N GLU A 162 -15.21 22.52 5.73
CA GLU A 162 -13.82 22.09 5.86
C GLU A 162 -13.70 20.74 6.59
N THR A 163 -14.49 20.56 7.65
CA THR A 163 -14.51 19.27 8.38
C THR A 163 -15.11 18.14 7.55
N ASP A 164 -16.14 18.39 6.75
CA ASP A 164 -16.74 17.38 5.86
C ASP A 164 -15.74 16.92 4.78
N GLU A 165 -14.97 17.85 4.19
CA GLU A 165 -13.89 17.53 3.25
C GLU A 165 -12.83 16.64 3.90
N MET A 166 -12.37 16.97 5.12
CA MET A 166 -11.44 16.13 5.88
C MET A 166 -12.00 14.74 6.21
N LEU A 167 -13.26 14.67 6.62
CA LEU A 167 -13.92 13.40 6.94
C LEU A 167 -14.05 12.49 5.72
N GLN A 168 -14.37 13.05 4.55
CA GLN A 168 -14.45 12.30 3.31
C GLN A 168 -13.07 11.77 2.90
N HIS A 169 -12.05 12.59 3.02
CA HIS A 169 -10.67 12.24 2.72
C HIS A 169 -10.19 11.05 3.58
N MET A 170 -10.35 11.15 4.90
CA MET A 170 -9.98 10.10 5.84
C MET A 170 -10.77 8.79 5.62
N LYS A 171 -12.05 8.90 5.24
CA LYS A 171 -12.85 7.73 4.86
C LYS A 171 -12.29 7.04 3.63
N HIS A 172 -11.98 7.79 2.57
CA HIS A 172 -11.41 7.24 1.35
C HIS A 172 -10.11 6.49 1.61
N GLU A 173 -9.19 7.09 2.40
CA GLU A 173 -7.93 6.43 2.77
C GLU A 173 -8.19 5.13 3.54
N LYS A 174 -9.09 5.15 4.52
CA LYS A 174 -9.45 3.96 5.30
C LYS A 174 -10.05 2.85 4.42
N ASP A 175 -10.94 3.18 3.50
CA ASP A 175 -11.55 2.23 2.58
C ASP A 175 -10.52 1.63 1.61
N GLU A 176 -9.54 2.42 1.19
CA GLU A 176 -8.44 1.94 0.36
C GLU A 176 -7.54 0.96 1.11
N ILE A 177 -7.16 1.28 2.35
CA ILE A 177 -6.38 0.38 3.20
C ILE A 177 -7.14 -0.94 3.41
N ALA A 178 -8.44 -0.87 3.70
CA ALA A 178 -9.26 -2.07 3.87
C ALA A 178 -9.30 -2.95 2.62
N LYS A 179 -9.40 -2.35 1.42
CA LYS A 179 -9.35 -3.07 0.15
C LYS A 179 -7.99 -3.72 -0.10
N ILE A 180 -6.90 -3.04 0.25
CA ILE A 180 -5.55 -3.59 0.11
C ILE A 180 -5.36 -4.79 1.04
N LYS A 181 -5.75 -4.67 2.32
CA LYS A 181 -5.69 -5.77 3.28
C LYS A 181 -6.50 -6.98 2.82
N LEU A 182 -7.71 -6.75 2.29
CA LEU A 182 -8.52 -7.83 1.73
C LEU A 182 -7.86 -8.51 0.53
N ARG A 183 -7.25 -7.75 -0.38
CA ARG A 183 -6.53 -8.31 -1.54
C ARG A 183 -5.30 -9.11 -1.11
N LEU A 184 -4.55 -8.63 -0.11
CA LEU A 184 -3.40 -9.37 0.44
C LEU A 184 -3.85 -10.68 1.06
N ALA A 185 -4.93 -10.68 1.84
CA ALA A 185 -5.49 -11.88 2.46
C ALA A 185 -6.02 -12.89 1.42
N ASN A 186 -6.67 -12.42 0.34
CA ASN A 186 -7.19 -13.30 -0.72
C ASN A 186 -6.10 -13.94 -1.59
N LEU A 187 -4.88 -13.39 -1.58
CA LEU A 187 -3.69 -14.00 -2.18
C LEU A 187 -2.96 -14.89 -1.16
N SER A 188 -3.72 -15.54 -0.27
CA SER A 188 -3.12 -16.39 0.75
C SER A 188 -2.34 -17.53 0.11
N ILE A 189 -1.17 -17.76 0.66
CA ILE A 189 -0.17 -18.71 0.16
C ILE A 189 -0.57 -20.13 0.53
N GLU A 190 -1.47 -20.31 1.49
CA GLU A 190 -1.87 -21.60 2.05
C GLU A 190 -2.43 -22.52 0.97
N ASP A 191 -3.24 -22.02 0.04
CA ASP A 191 -3.80 -22.83 -1.05
C ASP A 191 -2.74 -23.31 -2.05
N VAL A 192 -1.64 -22.56 -2.21
CA VAL A 192 -0.56 -22.91 -3.14
C VAL A 192 0.53 -23.76 -2.47
N LEU A 193 0.78 -23.55 -1.17
CA LEU A 193 1.76 -24.33 -0.40
C LEU A 193 1.22 -25.70 0.02
N THR A 194 -0.09 -25.85 0.22
CA THR A 194 -0.74 -27.14 0.55
C THR A 194 -0.96 -28.02 -0.66
N THR A 195 -0.93 -27.46 -1.87
CA THR A 195 -0.89 -28.25 -3.10
C THR A 195 0.56 -28.71 -3.30
N GLU A 196 0.99 -29.70 -2.49
CA GLU A 196 2.23 -30.42 -2.81
C GLU A 196 2.05 -31.00 -4.22
N PRO A 197 2.97 -30.68 -5.16
CA PRO A 197 2.95 -31.38 -6.42
C PRO A 197 3.00 -32.86 -6.08
N ALA A 198 2.22 -33.67 -6.75
CA ALA A 198 2.08 -35.13 -6.52
C ALA A 198 3.40 -35.91 -6.70
N PHE A 199 4.53 -35.30 -6.36
CA PHE A 199 5.87 -35.90 -6.43
C PHE A 199 6.04 -37.05 -5.44
N HIS A 200 5.36 -37.05 -4.29
CA HIS A 200 5.49 -38.10 -3.28
C HIS A 200 4.52 -39.28 -3.47
N LEU A 201 3.38 -39.08 -4.14
CA LEU A 201 2.37 -40.13 -4.30
C LEU A 201 2.80 -41.29 -5.25
N ILE A 202 3.85 -41.07 -6.05
CA ILE A 202 4.31 -42.12 -7.02
C ILE A 202 5.51 -42.92 -6.48
N GLN A 203 6.25 -42.41 -5.47
CA GLN A 203 7.32 -43.20 -4.84
C GLN A 203 6.76 -44.39 -4.03
N ASP A 204 5.62 -44.19 -3.34
CA ASP A 204 4.99 -45.30 -2.58
C ASP A 204 4.35 -46.35 -3.46
N SER A 205 3.93 -46.01 -4.68
CA SER A 205 3.38 -47.05 -5.62
C SER A 205 4.46 -47.84 -6.31
N ALA A 206 5.67 -47.34 -6.52
CA ALA A 206 6.79 -48.08 -7.10
C ALA A 206 7.44 -49.02 -6.10
N ALA A 207 7.41 -48.74 -4.79
CA ALA A 207 7.93 -49.60 -3.74
C ALA A 207 7.04 -50.83 -3.43
N SER A 208 5.80 -50.86 -3.92
CA SER A 208 4.87 -51.99 -3.74
C SER A 208 4.92 -53.06 -4.87
N TYR A 209 5.78 -52.88 -5.88
CA TYR A 209 5.98 -53.82 -6.97
C TYR A 209 7.34 -54.52 -6.97
N LEU A 210 8.12 -54.40 -5.91
CA LEU A 210 9.34 -55.19 -5.66
C LEU A 210 9.16 -56.10 -4.44
#